data_35857852e0edd28eab9c111305dddb3a
#
_entry.id   35857852e0edd28eab9c111305dddb3a
#
_cell.length_a   1.000
_cell.length_b   1.000
_cell.length_c   1.000
_cell.angle_alpha   90.00
_cell.angle_beta   90.00
_cell.angle_gamma   90.00
#
_symmetry.space_group_name_H-M   'P 1'
#
loop_
_entity.id
_entity.type
_entity.pdbx_description
1 polymer ?
#
loop_
_entity_poly.entity_id
_entity_poly.type
_entity_poly.pdbx_seq_one_letter_code
_entity_poly.pdbx_strand_id
1 'polypeptide(L)'
;MMINNGKYEGTLTIYCHDEVKETLLTICRLTLPQKIMLPIGKRILIQEVKDGDKAEIANIKLSFFDIASTKMKQFGFQAILPNQKTLVCLGDEPYNEKSHRYVAHCDWLLCEAFCLYADKERFKPYEKHHSTALDAGRLAEELNVKNLLLYHTEDENIKERKHKYSREASRLFKGNIFVPDDLEIITL
;
A
#
# COMPACT_ATOMS: atom_id res chain seq x y z
N MET A 1 7.05 17.85 -15.26
CA MET A 1 6.91 19.25 -15.72
C MET A 1 7.17 20.30 -14.65
N MET A 2 6.57 20.21 -13.46
CA MET A 2 6.75 21.24 -12.40
C MET A 2 8.21 21.45 -11.98
N ILE A 3 9.00 20.37 -11.84
CA ILE A 3 10.43 20.42 -11.53
C ILE A 3 11.22 21.13 -12.63
N ASN A 4 10.94 20.81 -13.91
CA ASN A 4 11.66 21.40 -15.06
C ASN A 4 11.36 22.90 -15.28
N ASN A 5 10.15 23.35 -14.88
CA ASN A 5 9.71 24.71 -15.08
C ASN A 5 10.00 25.62 -13.86
N GLY A 6 10.77 25.14 -12.87
CA GLY A 6 11.07 25.88 -11.64
C GLY A 6 9.89 26.12 -10.70
N LYS A 7 8.74 25.48 -10.97
CA LYS A 7 7.54 25.57 -10.10
C LYS A 7 7.64 24.72 -8.84
N TYR A 8 8.59 23.81 -8.79
CA TYR A 8 8.91 22.99 -7.62
C TYR A 8 10.43 22.97 -7.43
N GLU A 9 10.88 23.52 -6.35
CA GLU A 9 12.33 23.68 -6.04
C GLU A 9 12.90 22.49 -5.27
N GLY A 10 12.07 21.64 -4.66
CA GLY A 10 12.47 20.48 -3.89
C GLY A 10 13.03 19.33 -4.73
N THR A 11 13.44 18.28 -4.06
CA THR A 11 13.84 16.99 -4.62
C THR A 11 12.71 15.99 -4.45
N LEU A 12 12.36 15.25 -5.51
CA LEU A 12 11.46 14.12 -5.46
C LEU A 12 12.29 12.85 -5.30
N THR A 13 12.04 12.06 -4.27
CA THR A 13 12.64 10.73 -4.11
C THR A 13 11.55 9.66 -4.30
N ILE A 14 11.82 8.70 -5.18
CA ILE A 14 10.98 7.53 -5.45
C ILE A 14 11.70 6.32 -4.86
N TYR A 15 11.11 5.70 -3.84
CA TYR A 15 11.62 4.46 -3.25
C TYR A 15 10.97 3.28 -3.96
N CYS A 16 11.75 2.34 -4.46
CA CYS A 16 11.27 1.16 -5.17
C CYS A 16 12.32 0.05 -5.12
N HIS A 17 11.91 -1.19 -5.36
CA HIS A 17 12.87 -2.29 -5.55
C HIS A 17 13.56 -2.22 -6.91
N ASP A 18 14.58 -3.05 -7.09
CA ASP A 18 15.47 -3.09 -8.27
C ASP A 18 14.70 -3.22 -9.61
N GLU A 19 13.78 -4.16 -9.72
CA GLU A 19 13.03 -4.41 -10.96
C GLU A 19 12.15 -3.21 -11.36
N VAL A 20 11.46 -2.56 -10.41
CA VAL A 20 10.68 -1.34 -10.68
C VAL A 20 11.60 -0.20 -11.09
N LYS A 21 12.77 -0.06 -10.46
CA LYS A 21 13.76 0.95 -10.82
C LYS A 21 14.21 0.81 -12.28
N GLU A 22 14.59 -0.39 -12.69
CA GLU A 22 15.04 -0.66 -14.07
C GLU A 22 13.89 -0.44 -15.07
N THR A 23 12.69 -0.93 -14.75
CA THR A 23 11.50 -0.75 -15.59
C THR A 23 11.16 0.74 -15.74
N LEU A 24 11.11 1.49 -14.64
CA LEU A 24 10.80 2.92 -14.63
C LEU A 24 11.82 3.70 -15.47
N LEU A 25 13.12 3.46 -15.27
CA LEU A 25 14.17 4.11 -16.05
C LEU A 25 14.07 3.78 -17.55
N THR A 26 13.76 2.53 -17.87
CA THR A 26 13.61 2.08 -19.26
C THR A 26 12.41 2.77 -19.92
N ILE A 27 11.25 2.79 -19.29
CA ILE A 27 10.06 3.50 -19.81
C ILE A 27 10.38 4.99 -19.99
N CYS A 28 11.01 5.62 -19.01
CA CYS A 28 11.39 7.02 -19.12
C CYS A 28 12.31 7.29 -20.32
N ARG A 29 13.33 6.45 -20.54
CA ARG A 29 14.25 6.60 -21.68
C ARG A 29 13.54 6.44 -23.03
N LEU A 30 12.57 5.54 -23.11
CA LEU A 30 11.85 5.26 -24.37
C LEU A 30 10.76 6.25 -24.69
N THR A 31 10.17 6.91 -23.69
CA THR A 31 8.95 7.71 -23.87
C THR A 31 9.13 9.21 -23.61
N LEU A 32 10.15 9.61 -22.84
CA LEU A 32 10.32 10.99 -22.45
C LEU A 32 11.38 11.72 -23.28
N PRO A 33 11.12 12.97 -23.70
CA PRO A 33 12.13 13.82 -24.33
C PRO A 33 13.35 14.02 -23.39
N GLN A 34 14.53 14.13 -23.99
CA GLN A 34 15.80 14.27 -23.24
C GLN A 34 15.77 15.39 -22.19
N LYS A 35 15.15 16.55 -22.49
CA LYS A 35 15.01 17.66 -21.54
C LYS A 35 14.23 17.29 -20.26
N ILE A 36 13.30 16.33 -20.35
CA ILE A 36 12.51 15.85 -19.22
C ILE A 36 13.31 14.81 -18.40
N MET A 37 14.28 14.15 -19.04
CA MET A 37 15.19 13.20 -18.38
C MET A 37 16.27 13.89 -17.52
N LEU A 38 16.64 15.13 -17.83
CA LEU A 38 17.73 15.86 -17.15
C LEU A 38 17.64 15.92 -15.62
N PRO A 39 16.45 16.04 -14.99
CA PRO A 39 16.33 16.03 -13.55
C PRO A 39 16.53 14.65 -12.89
N ILE A 40 16.43 13.56 -13.65
CA ILE A 40 16.59 12.20 -13.11
C ILE A 40 18.05 12.00 -12.67
N GLY A 41 18.25 11.51 -11.46
CA GLY A 41 19.55 11.41 -10.81
C GLY A 41 20.08 12.71 -10.16
N LYS A 42 19.36 13.82 -10.30
CA LYS A 42 19.71 15.13 -9.69
C LYS A 42 18.64 15.63 -8.74
N ARG A 43 17.45 15.86 -9.27
CA ARG A 43 16.29 16.37 -8.55
C ARG A 43 15.14 15.36 -8.46
N ILE A 44 15.18 14.33 -9.29
CA ILE A 44 14.31 13.14 -9.21
C ILE A 44 15.26 11.97 -8.93
N LEU A 45 15.26 11.52 -7.68
CA LEU A 45 16.09 10.40 -7.22
C LEU A 45 15.26 9.12 -7.22
N ILE A 46 15.79 8.06 -7.80
CA ILE A 46 15.18 6.74 -7.75
C ILE A 46 16.04 5.89 -6.81
N GLN A 47 15.55 5.76 -5.60
CA GLN A 47 16.24 5.08 -4.49
C GLN A 47 15.80 3.62 -4.46
N GLU A 48 16.76 2.73 -4.75
CA GLU A 48 16.55 1.30 -4.57
C GLU A 48 16.46 0.95 -3.09
N VAL A 49 15.48 0.11 -2.73
CA VAL A 49 15.31 -0.45 -1.39
C VAL A 49 15.23 -1.97 -1.47
N LYS A 50 15.72 -2.62 -0.41
CA LYS A 50 15.70 -4.07 -0.20
C LYS A 50 14.85 -4.44 1.00
N ASP A 51 14.56 -5.73 1.15
CA ASP A 51 13.86 -6.22 2.34
C ASP A 51 14.61 -5.84 3.62
N GLY A 52 13.91 -5.18 4.52
CA GLY A 52 14.44 -4.68 5.79
C GLY A 52 15.12 -3.31 5.73
N ASP A 53 15.27 -2.70 4.56
CA ASP A 53 15.84 -1.35 4.45
C ASP A 53 14.96 -0.32 5.14
N LYS A 54 15.62 0.75 5.63
CA LYS A 54 14.98 1.83 6.37
C LYS A 54 15.25 3.19 5.74
N ALA A 55 14.29 4.10 5.90
CA ALA A 55 14.44 5.51 5.53
C ALA A 55 13.76 6.39 6.58
N GLU A 56 14.16 7.65 6.64
CA GLU A 56 13.46 8.67 7.43
C GLU A 56 13.07 9.83 6.51
N ILE A 57 11.79 10.16 6.48
CA ILE A 57 11.22 11.18 5.58
C ILE A 57 10.27 12.03 6.41
N ALA A 58 10.54 13.34 6.52
CA ALA A 58 9.67 14.27 7.26
C ALA A 58 9.31 13.80 8.68
N ASN A 59 10.28 13.26 9.42
CA ASN A 59 10.15 12.69 10.76
C ASN A 59 9.29 11.40 10.82
N ILE A 60 9.00 10.77 9.68
CA ILE A 60 8.38 9.45 9.60
C ILE A 60 9.49 8.43 9.36
N LYS A 61 9.60 7.43 10.23
CA LYS A 61 10.56 6.33 10.07
C LYS A 61 9.88 5.21 9.28
N LEU A 62 10.47 4.85 8.14
CA LEU A 62 9.99 3.80 7.26
C LEU A 62 10.86 2.55 7.36
N SER A 63 10.23 1.39 7.29
CA SER A 63 10.88 0.10 7.04
C SER A 63 10.20 -0.56 5.85
N PHE A 64 10.95 -0.92 4.84
CA PHE A 64 10.44 -1.59 3.64
C PHE A 64 10.58 -3.10 3.81
N PHE A 65 9.62 -3.87 3.32
CA PHE A 65 9.68 -5.32 3.39
C PHE A 65 9.06 -5.98 2.16
N ASP A 66 9.63 -7.11 1.78
CA ASP A 66 9.11 -7.95 0.71
C ASP A 66 7.83 -8.65 1.19
N ILE A 67 6.72 -8.44 0.50
CA ILE A 67 5.44 -9.05 0.82
C ILE A 67 5.31 -10.48 0.30
N ALA A 68 6.37 -11.01 -0.33
CA ALA A 68 6.41 -12.34 -0.92
C ALA A 68 5.31 -12.60 -1.95
N SER A 69 5.04 -11.60 -2.79
CA SER A 69 4.07 -11.72 -3.87
C SER A 69 4.38 -12.91 -4.79
N THR A 70 3.33 -13.60 -5.19
CA THR A 70 3.43 -14.75 -6.12
C THR A 70 3.35 -14.34 -7.59
N LYS A 71 3.00 -13.07 -7.87
CA LYS A 71 2.87 -12.52 -9.23
C LYS A 71 4.19 -11.89 -9.69
N MET A 72 4.56 -10.81 -9.02
CA MET A 72 5.77 -10.03 -9.28
C MET A 72 6.32 -9.57 -7.94
N LYS A 73 7.62 -9.28 -7.88
CA LYS A 73 8.23 -8.69 -6.69
C LYS A 73 7.50 -7.43 -6.26
N GLN A 74 7.06 -7.38 -5.03
CA GLN A 74 6.32 -6.24 -4.45
C GLN A 74 6.77 -6.01 -3.02
N PHE A 75 6.73 -4.75 -2.60
CA PHE A 75 7.11 -4.35 -1.24
C PHE A 75 5.94 -3.67 -0.54
N GLY A 76 5.79 -4.03 0.74
CA GLY A 76 5.04 -3.26 1.71
C GLY A 76 5.95 -2.32 2.48
N PHE A 77 5.37 -1.54 3.36
CA PHE A 77 6.13 -0.70 4.29
C PHE A 77 5.43 -0.58 5.65
N GLN A 78 6.26 -0.41 6.68
CA GLN A 78 5.82 0.05 7.99
C GLN A 78 6.31 1.48 8.19
N ALA A 79 5.42 2.36 8.64
CA ALA A 79 5.74 3.74 9.01
C ALA A 79 5.53 3.92 10.52
N ILE A 80 6.52 4.51 11.19
CA ILE A 80 6.38 5.03 12.56
C ILE A 80 6.17 6.54 12.42
N LEU A 81 4.98 6.98 12.77
CA LEU A 81 4.54 8.37 12.67
C LEU A 81 5.12 9.23 13.79
N PRO A 82 5.13 10.58 13.67
CA PRO A 82 5.64 11.46 14.72
C PRO A 82 4.95 11.29 16.09
N ASN A 83 3.68 10.89 16.09
CA ASN A 83 2.91 10.56 17.30
C ASN A 83 3.16 9.15 17.83
N GLN A 84 4.19 8.46 17.34
CA GLN A 84 4.60 7.09 17.67
C GLN A 84 3.60 5.98 17.26
N LYS A 85 2.53 6.32 16.56
CA LYS A 85 1.65 5.31 15.98
C LYS A 85 2.32 4.60 14.81
N THR A 86 2.01 3.32 14.65
CA THR A 86 2.50 2.49 13.56
C THR A 86 1.45 2.32 12.49
N LEU A 87 1.85 2.53 11.23
CA LEU A 87 1.03 2.27 10.06
C LEU A 87 1.74 1.26 9.17
N VAL A 88 1.03 0.22 8.74
CA VAL A 88 1.55 -0.80 7.83
C VAL A 88 0.71 -0.86 6.57
N CYS A 89 1.36 -0.89 5.41
CA CYS A 89 0.72 -1.10 4.11
C CYS A 89 1.25 -2.40 3.51
N LEU A 90 0.34 -3.33 3.20
CA LEU A 90 0.68 -4.63 2.62
C LEU A 90 0.78 -4.64 1.09
N GLY A 91 0.45 -3.53 0.41
CA GLY A 91 0.44 -3.51 -1.05
C GLY A 91 -0.76 -4.26 -1.64
N ASP A 92 -0.59 -4.87 -2.80
CA ASP A 92 -1.64 -5.49 -3.61
C ASP A 92 -1.58 -7.04 -3.54
N GLU A 93 -1.40 -7.56 -2.35
CA GLU A 93 -1.34 -9.00 -2.07
C GLU A 93 -1.95 -9.32 -0.70
N PRO A 94 -2.48 -10.53 -0.51
CA PRO A 94 -2.86 -11.02 0.81
C PRO A 94 -1.66 -11.03 1.77
N TYR A 95 -1.97 -10.94 3.05
CA TYR A 95 -0.97 -11.08 4.10
C TYR A 95 -0.16 -12.39 3.97
N ASN A 96 1.13 -12.30 4.29
CA ASN A 96 2.04 -13.41 4.37
C ASN A 96 2.75 -13.40 5.74
N GLU A 97 2.95 -14.57 6.33
CA GLU A 97 3.59 -14.73 7.66
C GLU A 97 4.99 -14.08 7.76
N LYS A 98 5.73 -13.96 6.65
CA LYS A 98 7.01 -13.23 6.61
C LYS A 98 6.87 -11.77 7.05
N SER A 99 5.68 -11.19 6.87
CA SER A 99 5.36 -9.81 7.25
C SER A 99 4.90 -9.67 8.70
N HIS A 100 4.74 -10.78 9.47
CA HIS A 100 4.18 -10.79 10.83
C HIS A 100 4.83 -9.76 11.74
N ARG A 101 6.15 -9.70 11.77
CA ARG A 101 6.92 -8.77 12.62
C ARG A 101 6.62 -7.29 12.39
N TYR A 102 6.07 -6.93 11.22
CA TYR A 102 5.72 -5.55 10.87
C TYR A 102 4.24 -5.26 11.16
N VAL A 103 3.37 -6.27 11.01
CA VAL A 103 1.91 -6.11 11.03
C VAL A 103 1.33 -6.32 12.43
N ALA A 104 1.84 -7.29 13.19
CA ALA A 104 1.31 -7.62 14.51
C ALA A 104 1.28 -6.40 15.44
N HIS A 105 0.12 -6.14 16.04
CA HIS A 105 -0.14 -5.04 16.97
C HIS A 105 0.03 -3.63 16.40
N CYS A 106 0.02 -3.45 15.07
CA CYS A 106 0.11 -2.12 14.48
C CYS A 106 -1.15 -1.28 14.79
N ASP A 107 -0.98 0.05 14.83
CA ASP A 107 -2.11 0.94 15.06
C ASP A 107 -3.00 1.05 13.82
N TRP A 108 -2.41 0.99 12.63
CA TRP A 108 -3.09 1.09 11.35
C TRP A 108 -2.59 0.02 10.38
N LEU A 109 -3.50 -0.80 9.89
CA LEU A 109 -3.26 -1.76 8.81
C LEU A 109 -4.01 -1.32 7.55
N LEU A 110 -3.27 -1.03 6.49
CA LEU A 110 -3.78 -0.85 5.14
C LEU A 110 -3.69 -2.21 4.45
N CYS A 111 -4.85 -2.80 4.17
CA CYS A 111 -4.97 -4.15 3.62
C CYS A 111 -5.90 -4.14 2.40
N GLU A 112 -5.54 -4.88 1.37
CA GLU A 112 -6.40 -5.08 0.23
C GLU A 112 -7.64 -5.90 0.62
N ALA A 113 -8.76 -5.65 -0.06
CA ALA A 113 -10.00 -6.38 0.09
C ALA A 113 -10.73 -6.40 -1.25
N PHE A 114 -10.27 -7.25 -2.18
CA PHE A 114 -10.68 -7.22 -3.58
C PHE A 114 -12.19 -7.30 -3.76
N CYS A 115 -12.88 -8.17 -3.02
CA CYS A 115 -14.33 -8.27 -3.07
C CYS A 115 -14.94 -8.68 -1.72
N LEU A 116 -16.26 -8.69 -1.63
CA LEU A 116 -16.95 -9.31 -0.52
C LEU A 116 -16.81 -10.84 -0.58
N TYR A 117 -16.71 -11.49 0.57
CA TYR A 117 -16.70 -12.96 0.66
C TYR A 117 -17.98 -13.57 0.04
N ALA A 118 -19.12 -12.87 0.16
CA ALA A 118 -20.36 -13.29 -0.47
C ALA A 118 -20.26 -13.39 -2.01
N ASP A 119 -19.39 -12.59 -2.62
CA ASP A 119 -19.21 -12.51 -4.08
C ASP A 119 -17.97 -13.29 -4.57
N LYS A 120 -17.32 -14.08 -3.71
CA LYS A 120 -16.05 -14.78 -3.99
C LYS A 120 -16.15 -15.74 -5.17
N GLU A 121 -17.30 -16.40 -5.38
CA GLU A 121 -17.49 -17.32 -6.50
C GLU A 121 -17.52 -16.60 -7.85
N ARG A 122 -17.96 -15.35 -7.85
CA ARG A 122 -18.04 -14.50 -9.04
C ARG A 122 -16.68 -13.87 -9.36
N PHE A 123 -16.04 -13.29 -8.38
CA PHE A 123 -14.80 -12.51 -8.58
C PHE A 123 -13.53 -13.36 -8.48
N LYS A 124 -13.61 -14.56 -7.91
CA LYS A 124 -12.50 -15.50 -7.78
C LYS A 124 -11.24 -14.87 -7.14
N PRO A 125 -11.36 -14.21 -5.97
CA PRO A 125 -10.23 -13.49 -5.37
C PRO A 125 -9.03 -14.40 -5.13
N TYR A 126 -9.25 -15.61 -4.61
CA TYR A 126 -8.17 -16.53 -4.25
C TYR A 126 -7.40 -17.06 -5.48
N GLU A 127 -8.08 -17.26 -6.61
CA GLU A 127 -7.42 -17.64 -7.87
C GLU A 127 -6.56 -16.51 -8.44
N LYS A 128 -6.88 -15.26 -8.07
CA LYS A 128 -6.16 -14.04 -8.47
C LYS A 128 -5.15 -13.56 -7.43
N HIS A 129 -4.92 -14.34 -6.38
CA HIS A 129 -4.08 -13.97 -5.24
C HIS A 129 -4.52 -12.66 -4.58
N HIS A 130 -5.81 -12.60 -4.22
CA HIS A 130 -6.41 -11.51 -3.45
C HIS A 130 -7.23 -12.05 -2.29
N SER A 131 -7.55 -11.18 -1.34
CA SER A 131 -8.40 -11.47 -0.19
C SER A 131 -9.78 -10.83 -0.30
N THR A 132 -10.69 -11.23 0.59
CA THR A 132 -12.01 -10.63 0.75
C THR A 132 -12.03 -9.67 1.95
N ALA A 133 -13.07 -8.84 2.05
CA ALA A 133 -13.27 -7.99 3.22
C ALA A 133 -13.37 -8.80 4.53
N LEU A 134 -13.96 -9.99 4.47
CA LEU A 134 -14.03 -10.91 5.62
C LEU A 134 -12.65 -11.43 6.04
N ASP A 135 -11.80 -11.76 5.07
CA ASP A 135 -10.44 -12.24 5.33
C ASP A 135 -9.58 -11.13 5.93
N ALA A 136 -9.68 -9.91 5.41
CA ALA A 136 -8.99 -8.74 5.97
C ALA A 136 -9.44 -8.46 7.41
N GLY A 137 -10.74 -8.59 7.70
CA GLY A 137 -11.27 -8.48 9.06
C GLY A 137 -10.73 -9.57 10.00
N ARG A 138 -10.68 -10.83 9.53
CA ARG A 138 -10.09 -11.94 10.30
C ARG A 138 -8.62 -11.67 10.63
N LEU A 139 -7.84 -11.30 9.62
CA LEU A 139 -6.44 -10.98 9.78
C LEU A 139 -6.20 -9.87 10.80
N ALA A 140 -6.96 -8.79 10.72
CA ALA A 140 -6.82 -7.66 11.64
C ALA A 140 -7.13 -8.04 13.08
N GLU A 141 -8.10 -8.91 13.33
CA GLU A 141 -8.41 -9.44 14.66
C GLU A 141 -7.30 -10.36 15.18
N GLU A 142 -6.85 -11.32 14.38
CA GLU A 142 -5.79 -12.28 14.74
C GLU A 142 -4.47 -11.58 15.07
N LEU A 143 -4.13 -10.50 14.36
CA LEU A 143 -2.91 -9.73 14.54
C LEU A 143 -3.05 -8.57 15.56
N ASN A 144 -4.21 -8.45 16.23
CA ASN A 144 -4.49 -7.40 17.21
C ASN A 144 -4.24 -5.98 16.67
N VAL A 145 -4.68 -5.73 15.46
CA VAL A 145 -4.65 -4.41 14.82
C VAL A 145 -5.68 -3.49 15.48
N LYS A 146 -5.43 -2.18 15.55
CA LYS A 146 -6.42 -1.22 16.12
C LYS A 146 -7.36 -0.66 15.07
N ASN A 147 -6.82 -0.28 13.91
CA ASN A 147 -7.57 0.33 12.83
C ASN A 147 -7.25 -0.39 11.51
N LEU A 148 -8.27 -0.89 10.84
CA LEU A 148 -8.20 -1.55 9.54
C LEU A 148 -8.70 -0.61 8.46
N LEU A 149 -7.87 -0.31 7.47
CA LEU A 149 -8.25 0.44 6.28
C LEU A 149 -8.24 -0.50 5.08
N LEU A 150 -9.40 -0.67 4.45
CA LEU A 150 -9.58 -1.51 3.27
C LEU A 150 -9.45 -0.68 2.00
N TYR A 151 -8.70 -1.18 1.04
CA TYR A 151 -8.54 -0.59 -0.29
C TYR A 151 -8.46 -1.69 -1.36
N HIS A 152 -8.21 -1.34 -2.61
CA HIS A 152 -8.17 -2.26 -3.75
C HIS A 152 -9.44 -3.10 -3.85
N THR A 153 -10.59 -2.43 -3.81
CA THR A 153 -11.90 -3.05 -3.89
C THR A 153 -12.41 -3.07 -5.33
N GLU A 154 -13.28 -4.02 -5.66
CA GLU A 154 -14.00 -4.01 -6.94
C GLU A 154 -14.99 -2.82 -7.02
N ASP A 155 -15.35 -2.39 -8.22
CA ASP A 155 -16.06 -1.13 -8.46
C ASP A 155 -17.57 -1.26 -8.70
N GLU A 156 -18.11 -2.47 -8.77
CA GLU A 156 -19.52 -2.67 -9.17
C GLU A 156 -20.54 -2.04 -8.21
N ASN A 157 -20.17 -1.94 -6.93
CA ASN A 157 -21.05 -1.43 -5.88
C ASN A 157 -20.48 -0.19 -5.18
N ILE A 158 -19.87 0.71 -5.92
CA ILE A 158 -19.17 1.88 -5.37
C ILE A 158 -19.99 2.65 -4.34
N LYS A 159 -21.30 2.87 -4.59
CA LYS A 159 -22.19 3.63 -3.69
C LYS A 159 -22.46 2.94 -2.34
N GLU A 160 -22.40 1.61 -2.30
CA GLU A 160 -22.66 0.81 -1.11
C GLU A 160 -21.38 0.21 -0.52
N ARG A 161 -20.26 0.43 -1.18
CA ARG A 161 -18.93 -0.15 -0.85
C ARG A 161 -18.60 0.02 0.62
N LYS A 162 -18.61 1.24 1.13
CA LYS A 162 -18.29 1.52 2.53
C LYS A 162 -19.14 0.69 3.48
N HIS A 163 -20.44 0.70 3.29
CA HIS A 163 -21.36 -0.01 4.15
C HIS A 163 -21.18 -1.54 4.07
N LYS A 164 -21.10 -2.09 2.85
CA LYS A 164 -21.00 -3.54 2.66
C LYS A 164 -19.68 -4.10 3.17
N TYR A 165 -18.55 -3.47 2.81
CA TYR A 165 -17.22 -3.94 3.21
C TYR A 165 -17.00 -3.77 4.71
N SER A 166 -17.37 -2.64 5.30
CA SER A 166 -17.28 -2.44 6.75
C SER A 166 -18.15 -3.45 7.50
N ARG A 167 -19.38 -3.68 7.06
CA ARG A 167 -20.27 -4.66 7.65
C ARG A 167 -19.74 -6.08 7.58
N GLU A 168 -19.09 -6.46 6.47
CA GLU A 168 -18.54 -7.79 6.32
C GLU A 168 -17.31 -7.98 7.20
N ALA A 169 -16.35 -7.07 7.17
CA ALA A 169 -15.15 -7.13 7.99
C ALA A 169 -15.49 -7.11 9.50
N SER A 170 -16.51 -6.33 9.92
CA SER A 170 -16.94 -6.24 11.32
C SER A 170 -17.53 -7.54 11.91
N ARG A 171 -17.80 -8.54 11.08
CA ARG A 171 -18.21 -9.87 11.58
C ARG A 171 -17.11 -10.54 12.37
N LEU A 172 -15.86 -10.29 12.02
CA LEU A 172 -14.69 -10.92 12.63
C LEU A 172 -13.76 -9.93 13.33
N PHE A 173 -13.74 -8.65 12.96
CA PHE A 173 -12.89 -7.63 13.56
C PHE A 173 -13.70 -6.66 14.42
N LYS A 174 -13.20 -6.39 15.65
CA LYS A 174 -13.86 -5.54 16.64
C LYS A 174 -13.26 -4.13 16.73
N GLY A 175 -12.15 -3.87 16.05
CA GLY A 175 -11.53 -2.56 15.95
C GLY A 175 -12.24 -1.62 14.98
N ASN A 176 -11.61 -0.50 14.68
CA ASN A 176 -12.15 0.48 13.75
C ASN A 176 -11.91 0.06 12.29
N ILE A 177 -12.93 0.19 11.44
CA ILE A 177 -12.86 -0.18 10.02
C ILE A 177 -13.11 1.07 9.17
N PHE A 178 -12.23 1.28 8.21
CA PHE A 178 -12.27 2.38 7.25
C PHE A 178 -12.29 1.83 5.83
N VAL A 179 -13.19 2.34 5.00
CA VAL A 179 -13.30 2.01 3.57
C VAL A 179 -13.40 3.35 2.83
N PRO A 180 -12.28 4.04 2.57
CA PRO A 180 -12.32 5.39 2.02
C PRO A 180 -12.80 5.40 0.56
N ASP A 181 -13.43 6.51 0.17
CA ASP A 181 -13.60 6.87 -1.23
C ASP A 181 -12.32 7.51 -1.77
N ASP A 182 -12.21 7.61 -3.09
CA ASP A 182 -11.09 8.29 -3.72
C ASP A 182 -10.99 9.74 -3.22
N LEU A 183 -9.77 10.15 -2.87
CA LEU A 183 -9.45 11.47 -2.31
C LEU A 183 -10.05 11.77 -0.93
N GLU A 184 -10.65 10.81 -0.26
CA GLU A 184 -11.07 10.96 1.13
C GLU A 184 -9.86 11.07 2.06
N ILE A 185 -9.92 12.01 3.00
CA ILE A 185 -8.84 12.25 3.97
C ILE A 185 -9.18 11.52 5.27
N ILE A 186 -8.30 10.63 5.69
CA ILE A 186 -8.33 9.95 6.99
C ILE A 186 -7.27 10.55 7.91
N THR A 187 -7.66 10.98 9.09
CA THR A 187 -6.71 11.46 10.11
C THR A 187 -6.23 10.29 10.96
N LEU A 188 -4.91 10.12 11.08
CA LEU A 188 -4.24 9.02 11.78
C LEU A 188 -3.93 9.32 13.25
#